data_2ce1880445258d591549d2972f6de9f6
#
_entry.id   2ce1880445258d591549d2972f6de9f6
#
_cell.length_a   1.000
_cell.length_b   1.000
_cell.length_c   1.000
_cell.angle_alpha   90.00
_cell.angle_beta   90.00
_cell.angle_gamma   90.00
#
_symmetry.space_group_name_H-M   'P 1'
#
loop_
_entity.id
_entity.type
_entity.pdbx_description
1 polymer ?
#
loop_
_entity_poly.entity_id
_entity_poly.type
_entity_poly.pdbx_seq_one_letter_code
_entity_poly.pdbx_strand_id
1 'polypeptide(L)'
;MAKVKTQFVCNNCGYASPKFLGRCPNCGKWNTLVEERMSDPKAERKSRVSFDGKHTQPQLISDVAMHEEPRVKTGMEELNRVLGGGVVDGSLVLIGGDPGIGKSTLLLQLSGQLAETQRKVLYVSGEESASQIKMRAERLKVNSERFYLYPETDMSSVRAVIEELHPEYVIIDSVQTMQEPDIESAVGSVSQIREITAELMQIAKTNNITIFIVVT
;
A
#
# COMPACT_ATOMS: atom_id res chain seq x y z
N MET A 1 1.11 -11.73 -35.29
CA MET A 1 1.56 -10.67 -34.39
C MET A 1 0.33 -10.01 -33.79
N ALA A 2 0.09 -10.19 -32.49
CA ALA A 2 -1.05 -9.57 -31.81
C ALA A 2 -0.81 -8.04 -31.77
N LYS A 3 -1.81 -7.27 -32.22
CA LYS A 3 -1.76 -5.81 -32.20
C LYS A 3 -1.90 -5.33 -30.76
N VAL A 4 -0.82 -4.84 -30.16
CA VAL A 4 -0.84 -4.23 -28.82
C VAL A 4 -1.81 -3.04 -28.89
N LYS A 5 -2.86 -3.06 -28.08
CA LYS A 5 -3.77 -1.93 -27.96
C LYS A 5 -3.23 -0.99 -26.88
N THR A 6 -3.01 0.27 -27.26
CA THR A 6 -2.61 1.33 -26.33
C THR A 6 -3.79 2.22 -26.01
N GLN A 7 -3.80 2.81 -24.82
CA GLN A 7 -4.73 3.85 -24.38
C GLN A 7 -3.95 5.00 -23.72
N PHE A 8 -4.57 6.15 -23.60
CA PHE A 8 -3.99 7.31 -22.93
C PHE A 8 -4.65 7.51 -21.58
N VAL A 9 -3.87 7.43 -20.50
CA VAL A 9 -4.35 7.56 -19.12
C VAL A 9 -3.86 8.86 -18.50
N CYS A 10 -4.74 9.57 -17.83
CA CYS A 10 -4.41 10.81 -17.15
C CYS A 10 -3.69 10.54 -15.82
N ASN A 11 -2.44 10.99 -15.70
CA ASN A 11 -1.63 10.83 -14.48
C ASN A 11 -2.19 11.54 -13.24
N ASN A 12 -3.13 12.49 -13.43
CA ASN A 12 -3.71 13.23 -12.32
C ASN A 12 -5.02 12.62 -11.78
N CYS A 13 -5.82 11.97 -12.62
CA CYS A 13 -7.17 11.50 -12.21
C CYS A 13 -7.53 10.10 -12.73
N GLY A 14 -6.63 9.41 -13.44
CA GLY A 14 -6.87 8.07 -13.97
C GLY A 14 -7.88 7.98 -15.13
N TYR A 15 -8.33 9.11 -15.69
CA TYR A 15 -9.21 9.09 -16.85
C TYR A 15 -8.52 8.45 -18.05
N ALA A 16 -9.13 7.42 -18.64
CA ALA A 16 -8.60 6.70 -19.80
C ALA A 16 -9.31 7.12 -21.10
N SER A 17 -8.53 7.31 -22.16
CA SER A 17 -9.01 7.67 -23.50
C SER A 17 -8.31 6.81 -24.56
N PRO A 18 -9.01 6.37 -25.63
CA PRO A 18 -8.38 5.67 -26.74
C PRO A 18 -7.52 6.58 -27.63
N LYS A 19 -7.55 7.89 -27.41
CA LYS A 19 -6.81 8.88 -28.17
C LYS A 19 -6.14 9.88 -27.24
N PHE A 20 -4.97 10.39 -27.64
CA PHE A 20 -4.31 11.50 -26.95
C PHE A 20 -5.21 12.75 -26.98
N LEU A 21 -5.41 13.34 -25.81
CA LEU A 21 -6.12 14.59 -25.62
C LEU A 21 -5.14 15.55 -24.89
N GLY A 22 -4.91 16.72 -25.47
CA GLY A 22 -4.03 17.72 -24.86
C GLY A 22 -4.52 18.19 -23.47
N ARG A 23 -5.84 18.12 -23.22
CA ARG A 23 -6.48 18.46 -21.96
C ARG A 23 -7.33 17.30 -21.49
N CYS A 24 -7.19 16.89 -20.24
CA CYS A 24 -8.01 15.86 -19.66
C CYS A 24 -9.47 16.33 -19.49
N PRO A 25 -10.47 15.64 -20.05
CA PRO A 25 -11.88 16.07 -19.95
C PRO A 25 -12.45 15.90 -18.54
N ASN A 26 -11.85 15.04 -17.72
CA ASN A 26 -12.34 14.78 -16.36
C ASN A 26 -11.80 15.80 -15.35
N CYS A 27 -10.47 16.02 -15.30
CA CYS A 27 -9.86 16.93 -14.31
C CYS A 27 -9.46 18.30 -14.87
N GLY A 28 -9.59 18.51 -16.20
CA GLY A 28 -9.29 19.79 -16.85
C GLY A 28 -7.82 20.16 -16.98
N LYS A 29 -6.88 19.35 -16.46
CA LYS A 29 -5.44 19.62 -16.56
C LYS A 29 -4.90 19.35 -17.96
N TRP A 30 -3.87 20.13 -18.34
CA TRP A 30 -3.20 20.00 -19.64
C TRP A 30 -2.02 19.05 -19.55
N ASN A 31 -1.74 18.34 -20.66
CA ASN A 31 -0.58 17.46 -20.85
C ASN A 31 -0.42 16.39 -19.75
N THR A 32 -1.53 15.85 -19.25
CA THR A 32 -1.54 14.81 -18.21
C THR A 32 -1.87 13.43 -18.76
N LEU A 33 -2.17 13.29 -20.06
CA LEU A 33 -2.44 11.98 -20.65
C LEU A 33 -1.12 11.37 -21.17
N VAL A 34 -0.82 10.16 -20.66
CA VAL A 34 0.34 9.36 -21.04
C VAL A 34 -0.14 8.09 -21.73
N GLU A 35 0.60 7.64 -22.74
CA GLU A 35 0.30 6.40 -23.44
C GLU A 35 0.63 5.20 -22.55
N GLU A 36 -0.35 4.35 -22.33
CA GLU A 36 -0.20 3.08 -21.61
C GLU A 36 -0.68 1.91 -22.47
N ARG A 37 -0.01 0.77 -22.37
CA ARG A 37 -0.47 -0.44 -23.04
C ARG A 37 -1.70 -0.99 -22.32
N MET A 38 -2.71 -1.37 -23.08
CA MET A 38 -3.87 -2.06 -22.51
C MET A 38 -3.44 -3.47 -22.09
N SER A 39 -3.53 -3.78 -20.81
CA SER A 39 -3.48 -5.15 -20.32
C SER A 39 -4.61 -5.98 -20.95
N ASP A 40 -4.32 -7.24 -21.25
CA ASP A 40 -5.32 -8.13 -21.87
C ASP A 40 -6.47 -8.35 -20.87
N PRO A 41 -7.76 -8.07 -21.23
CA PRO A 41 -8.91 -8.28 -20.33
C PRO A 41 -9.04 -9.71 -19.80
N LYS A 42 -8.36 -10.69 -20.45
CA LYS A 42 -8.27 -12.06 -19.95
C LYS A 42 -7.24 -12.24 -18.83
N ALA A 43 -6.19 -11.42 -18.78
CA ALA A 43 -5.22 -11.39 -17.69
C ALA A 43 -5.84 -10.73 -16.44
N GLU A 44 -6.59 -9.63 -16.60
CA GLU A 44 -7.33 -8.98 -15.50
C GLU A 44 -8.39 -9.88 -14.85
N ARG A 45 -9.00 -10.80 -15.63
CA ARG A 45 -9.94 -11.78 -15.05
C ARG A 45 -9.27 -12.85 -14.20
N LYS A 46 -7.98 -13.12 -14.41
CA LYS A 46 -7.19 -14.03 -13.56
C LYS A 46 -6.67 -13.37 -12.29
N SER A 47 -6.53 -12.05 -12.27
CA SER A 47 -6.11 -11.26 -11.11
C SER A 47 -7.26 -10.81 -10.20
N ARG A 48 -8.51 -11.10 -10.54
CA ARG A 48 -9.63 -10.97 -9.59
C ARG A 48 -9.54 -12.11 -8.59
N VAL A 49 -8.65 -11.95 -7.64
CA VAL A 49 -8.42 -12.88 -6.56
C VAL A 49 -9.68 -12.94 -5.71
N SER A 50 -10.32 -14.10 -5.68
CA SER A 50 -11.21 -14.46 -4.58
C SER A 50 -10.33 -14.54 -3.33
N PHE A 51 -10.62 -13.78 -2.32
CA PHE A 51 -9.87 -13.66 -1.06
C PHE A 51 -9.62 -15.00 -0.34
N ASP A 52 -10.22 -16.08 -0.78
CA ASP A 52 -10.13 -17.40 -0.12
C ASP A 52 -10.08 -18.59 -1.09
N GLY A 53 -9.83 -18.37 -2.40
CA GLY A 53 -9.79 -19.47 -3.38
C GLY A 53 -11.10 -20.29 -3.50
N LYS A 54 -12.07 -20.05 -2.62
CA LYS A 54 -13.41 -20.63 -2.64
C LYS A 54 -14.40 -19.61 -3.17
N HIS A 55 -15.28 -20.03 -4.06
CA HIS A 55 -16.42 -19.23 -4.47
C HIS A 55 -17.32 -19.05 -3.24
N THR A 56 -17.15 -17.94 -2.53
CA THR A 56 -18.05 -17.57 -1.42
C THR A 56 -19.41 -17.22 -2.00
N GLN A 57 -20.44 -17.97 -1.59
CA GLN A 57 -21.83 -17.62 -1.91
C GLN A 57 -22.27 -16.44 -1.02
N PRO A 58 -23.15 -15.55 -1.51
CA PRO A 58 -23.76 -14.55 -0.65
C PRO A 58 -24.41 -15.20 0.56
N GLN A 59 -24.19 -14.64 1.73
CA GLN A 59 -24.75 -15.11 3.00
C GLN A 59 -25.62 -14.02 3.63
N LEU A 60 -26.66 -14.41 4.33
CA LEU A 60 -27.41 -13.47 5.15
C LEU A 60 -26.51 -12.99 6.30
N ILE A 61 -26.58 -11.69 6.61
CA ILE A 61 -25.79 -11.12 7.71
C ILE A 61 -26.08 -11.81 9.08
N SER A 62 -27.28 -12.29 9.26
CA SER A 62 -27.68 -13.07 10.45
C SER A 62 -26.98 -14.41 10.57
N ASP A 63 -26.52 -14.98 9.45
CA ASP A 63 -25.91 -16.31 9.40
C ASP A 63 -24.38 -16.24 9.51
N VAL A 64 -23.82 -15.02 9.46
CA VAL A 64 -22.39 -14.77 9.64
C VAL A 64 -22.05 -14.86 11.13
N ALA A 65 -21.25 -15.86 11.52
CA ALA A 65 -20.76 -15.97 12.88
C ALA A 65 -19.92 -14.73 13.24
N MET A 66 -20.30 -14.04 14.32
CA MET A 66 -19.51 -12.93 14.87
C MET A 66 -18.27 -13.51 15.54
N HIS A 67 -17.13 -13.36 14.91
CA HIS A 67 -15.84 -13.52 15.55
C HIS A 67 -15.34 -12.14 15.96
N GLU A 68 -15.11 -11.93 17.25
CA GLU A 68 -14.41 -10.73 17.70
C GLU A 68 -12.97 -10.82 17.20
N GLU A 69 -12.64 -10.01 16.17
CA GLU A 69 -11.25 -9.87 15.74
C GLU A 69 -10.49 -9.09 16.83
N PRO A 70 -9.45 -9.68 17.44
CA PRO A 70 -8.68 -8.99 18.46
C PRO A 70 -8.00 -7.76 17.86
N ARG A 71 -8.17 -6.62 18.51
CA ARG A 71 -7.54 -5.36 18.10
C ARG A 71 -6.29 -5.11 18.89
N VAL A 72 -5.21 -4.79 18.20
CA VAL A 72 -3.94 -4.42 18.83
C VAL A 72 -3.98 -2.93 19.15
N LYS A 73 -3.96 -2.61 20.42
CA LYS A 73 -3.90 -1.21 20.87
C LYS A 73 -2.49 -0.66 20.63
N THR A 74 -2.43 0.53 20.05
CA THR A 74 -1.23 1.34 19.99
C THR A 74 -1.12 2.22 21.23
N GLY A 75 0.05 2.76 21.54
CA GLY A 75 0.22 3.76 22.58
C GLY A 75 -0.42 5.12 22.25
N MET A 76 -1.11 5.24 21.10
CA MET A 76 -1.74 6.47 20.63
C MET A 76 -3.26 6.33 20.73
N GLU A 77 -3.86 6.89 21.78
CA GLU A 77 -5.31 6.76 22.02
C GLU A 77 -6.15 7.31 20.86
N GLU A 78 -5.73 8.43 20.26
CA GLU A 78 -6.44 9.04 19.15
C GLU A 78 -6.41 8.15 17.89
N LEU A 79 -5.28 7.52 17.61
CA LEU A 79 -5.18 6.56 16.50
C LEU A 79 -6.06 5.32 16.78
N ASN A 80 -6.05 4.82 18.00
CA ASN A 80 -6.93 3.71 18.39
C ASN A 80 -8.40 4.08 18.20
N ARG A 81 -8.79 5.32 18.58
CA ARG A 81 -10.15 5.83 18.40
C ARG A 81 -10.56 5.85 16.92
N VAL A 82 -9.69 6.39 16.05
CA VAL A 82 -9.93 6.45 14.61
C VAL A 82 -10.03 5.05 14.00
N LEU A 83 -9.21 4.10 14.47
CA LEU A 83 -9.22 2.71 14.02
C LEU A 83 -10.32 1.85 14.68
N GLY A 84 -11.24 2.46 15.44
CA GLY A 84 -12.34 1.74 16.07
C GLY A 84 -11.93 0.84 17.24
N GLY A 85 -10.88 1.23 17.97
CA GLY A 85 -10.40 0.54 19.17
C GLY A 85 -9.00 -0.10 19.03
N GLY A 86 -8.35 0.01 17.90
CA GLY A 86 -7.01 -0.49 17.64
C GLY A 86 -6.84 -1.08 16.24
N VAL A 87 -5.64 -1.53 15.96
CA VAL A 87 -5.26 -2.13 14.67
C VAL A 87 -5.84 -3.54 14.56
N VAL A 88 -6.44 -3.85 13.42
CA VAL A 88 -6.94 -5.19 13.08
C VAL A 88 -5.91 -5.92 12.25
N ASP A 89 -5.55 -7.14 12.64
CA ASP A 89 -4.58 -7.95 11.90
C ASP A 89 -5.10 -8.25 10.47
N GLY A 90 -4.20 -8.27 9.49
CA GLY A 90 -4.56 -8.49 8.08
C GLY A 90 -5.30 -7.31 7.42
N SER A 91 -5.32 -6.13 8.04
CA SER A 91 -5.94 -4.93 7.47
C SER A 91 -4.97 -4.13 6.61
N LEU A 92 -5.54 -3.36 5.66
CA LEU A 92 -4.81 -2.35 4.90
C LEU A 92 -5.29 -0.97 5.34
N VAL A 93 -4.38 -0.15 5.87
CA VAL A 93 -4.67 1.18 6.39
C VAL A 93 -4.00 2.24 5.53
N LEU A 94 -4.79 3.17 4.98
CA LEU A 94 -4.30 4.27 4.18
C LEU A 94 -4.16 5.53 5.05
N ILE A 95 -2.98 6.15 5.01
CA ILE A 95 -2.69 7.43 5.67
C ILE A 95 -2.40 8.48 4.60
N GLY A 96 -3.39 9.33 4.35
CA GLY A 96 -3.30 10.43 3.41
C GLY A 96 -3.18 11.79 4.09
N GLY A 97 -2.65 12.76 3.38
CA GLY A 97 -2.54 14.16 3.82
C GLY A 97 -1.43 14.91 3.10
N ASP A 98 -1.38 16.24 3.30
CA ASP A 98 -0.41 17.09 2.65
C ASP A 98 1.04 16.74 3.01
N PRO A 99 2.02 17.06 2.14
CA PRO A 99 3.44 16.94 2.46
C PRO A 99 3.78 17.72 3.74
N GLY A 100 4.65 17.15 4.58
CA GLY A 100 5.14 17.82 5.80
C GLY A 100 4.19 17.80 7.01
N ILE A 101 2.96 17.26 6.91
CA ILE A 101 2.00 17.21 8.03
C ILE A 101 2.39 16.20 9.14
N GLY A 102 3.42 15.40 8.92
CA GLY A 102 3.93 14.47 9.94
C GLY A 102 3.54 12.99 9.75
N LYS A 103 3.02 12.57 8.59
CA LYS A 103 2.63 11.18 8.31
C LYS A 103 3.75 10.17 8.63
N SER A 104 4.94 10.36 8.06
CA SER A 104 6.10 9.50 8.29
C SER A 104 6.57 9.51 9.75
N THR A 105 6.42 10.64 10.46
CA THR A 105 6.72 10.72 11.89
C THR A 105 5.74 9.89 12.72
N LEU A 106 4.45 10.01 12.43
CA LEU A 106 3.40 9.23 13.07
C LEU A 106 3.64 7.72 12.87
N LEU A 107 3.93 7.32 11.63
CA LEU A 107 4.18 5.90 11.32
C LEU A 107 5.45 5.37 11.93
N LEU A 108 6.49 6.18 12.04
CA LEU A 108 7.73 5.77 12.70
C LEU A 108 7.50 5.54 14.20
N GLN A 109 6.74 6.40 14.88
CA GLN A 109 6.34 6.20 16.28
C GLN A 109 5.44 4.96 16.44
N LEU A 110 4.46 4.80 15.57
CA LEU A 110 3.60 3.62 15.56
C LEU A 110 4.42 2.34 15.39
N SER A 111 5.37 2.32 14.45
CA SER A 111 6.26 1.19 14.20
C SER A 111 7.03 0.78 15.45
N GLY A 112 7.57 1.76 16.17
CA GLY A 112 8.25 1.52 17.44
C GLY A 112 7.34 0.87 18.48
N GLN A 113 6.16 1.42 18.68
CA GLN A 113 5.18 0.89 19.63
C GLN A 113 4.70 -0.53 19.27
N LEU A 114 4.45 -0.80 17.98
CA LEU A 114 4.08 -2.14 17.53
C LEU A 114 5.23 -3.14 17.72
N ALA A 115 6.47 -2.73 17.46
CA ALA A 115 7.65 -3.57 17.68
C ALA A 115 7.90 -3.89 19.15
N GLU A 116 7.52 -3.01 20.09
CA GLU A 116 7.56 -3.26 21.53
C GLU A 116 6.60 -4.40 21.96
N THR A 117 5.54 -4.64 21.20
CA THR A 117 4.60 -5.77 21.45
C THR A 117 5.15 -7.14 21.00
N GLN A 118 6.45 -7.24 20.75
CA GLN A 118 7.15 -8.45 20.28
C GLN A 118 6.79 -8.86 18.84
N ARG A 119 6.16 -7.99 18.07
CA ARG A 119 5.81 -8.22 16.66
C ARG A 119 6.86 -7.62 15.73
N LYS A 120 7.17 -8.31 14.64
CA LYS A 120 8.10 -7.79 13.63
C LYS A 120 7.44 -6.72 12.80
N VAL A 121 8.12 -5.60 12.65
CA VAL A 121 7.67 -4.46 11.85
C VAL A 121 8.69 -4.21 10.75
N LEU A 122 8.25 -4.22 9.50
CA LEU A 122 9.06 -3.85 8.34
C LEU A 122 8.66 -2.45 7.86
N TYR A 123 9.59 -1.51 7.88
CA TYR A 123 9.40 -0.15 7.38
C TYR A 123 10.14 0.00 6.06
N VAL A 124 9.37 0.06 4.97
CA VAL A 124 9.86 0.29 3.61
C VAL A 124 9.79 1.77 3.30
N SER A 125 10.90 2.36 2.90
CA SER A 125 10.97 3.78 2.52
C SER A 125 11.54 3.94 1.13
N GLY A 126 10.80 4.62 0.26
CA GLY A 126 11.26 4.97 -1.07
C GLY A 126 11.87 6.38 -1.17
N GLU A 127 11.78 7.19 -0.11
CA GLU A 127 12.23 8.60 -0.14
C GLU A 127 13.46 8.84 0.74
N GLU A 128 13.57 8.15 1.86
CA GLU A 128 14.62 8.38 2.86
C GLU A 128 15.58 7.21 2.99
N SER A 129 16.85 7.54 3.20
CA SER A 129 17.87 6.52 3.50
C SER A 129 17.73 5.96 4.91
N ALA A 130 18.27 4.76 5.16
CA ALA A 130 18.26 4.13 6.48
C ALA A 130 18.86 5.04 7.57
N SER A 131 19.92 5.79 7.25
CA SER A 131 20.56 6.72 8.20
C SER A 131 19.65 7.90 8.57
N GLN A 132 18.89 8.46 7.62
CA GLN A 132 17.95 9.55 7.89
C GLN A 132 16.80 9.06 8.79
N ILE A 133 16.23 7.90 8.48
CA ILE A 133 15.18 7.29 9.29
C ILE A 133 15.71 6.97 10.69
N LYS A 134 16.93 6.42 10.79
CA LYS A 134 17.57 6.10 12.09
C LYS A 134 17.75 7.33 12.96
N MET A 135 18.26 8.45 12.41
CA MET A 135 18.37 9.71 13.16
C MET A 135 17.02 10.23 13.68
N ARG A 136 15.96 10.06 12.88
CA ARG A 136 14.60 10.44 13.29
C ARG A 136 14.06 9.50 14.37
N ALA A 137 14.28 8.19 14.22
CA ALA A 137 13.90 7.16 15.19
C ALA A 137 14.56 7.44 16.57
N GLU A 138 15.83 7.82 16.59
CA GLU A 138 16.54 8.17 17.83
C GLU A 138 15.90 9.37 18.54
N ARG A 139 15.54 10.42 17.80
CA ARG A 139 14.83 11.59 18.38
C ARG A 139 13.46 11.21 18.96
N LEU A 140 12.80 10.23 18.37
CA LEU A 140 11.49 9.72 18.79
C LEU A 140 11.61 8.62 19.84
N LYS A 141 12.85 8.25 20.24
CA LYS A 141 13.16 7.14 21.15
C LYS A 141 12.62 5.79 20.67
N VAL A 142 12.54 5.61 19.36
CA VAL A 142 12.17 4.35 18.73
C VAL A 142 13.41 3.51 18.59
N ASN A 143 13.50 2.42 19.38
CA ASN A 143 14.58 1.46 19.33
C ASN A 143 14.03 0.08 19.70
N SER A 144 14.03 -0.86 18.74
CA SER A 144 13.56 -2.23 18.94
C SER A 144 14.32 -3.18 18.02
N GLU A 145 14.66 -4.36 18.53
CA GLU A 145 15.27 -5.44 17.75
C GLU A 145 14.28 -6.10 16.76
N ARG A 146 13.01 -5.74 16.84
CA ARG A 146 11.96 -6.24 15.94
C ARG A 146 11.49 -5.21 14.91
N PHE A 147 12.20 -4.08 14.82
CA PHE A 147 11.93 -3.03 13.87
C PHE A 147 13.00 -3.02 12.77
N TYR A 148 12.59 -3.39 11.56
CA TYR A 148 13.43 -3.52 10.37
C TYR A 148 13.20 -2.35 9.42
N LEU A 149 14.29 -1.72 8.98
CA LEU A 149 14.27 -0.66 7.97
C LEU A 149 14.72 -1.22 6.62
N TYR A 150 13.95 -0.94 5.58
CA TYR A 150 14.26 -1.38 4.23
C TYR A 150 14.09 -0.22 3.24
N PRO A 151 15.16 0.53 2.91
CA PRO A 151 15.14 1.57 1.90
C PRO A 151 15.12 0.91 0.51
N GLU A 152 13.93 0.77 -0.05
CA GLU A 152 13.71 0.10 -1.34
C GLU A 152 12.47 0.68 -2.02
N THR A 153 12.49 0.65 -3.36
CA THR A 153 11.38 1.10 -4.20
C THR A 153 10.82 -0.01 -5.08
N ASP A 154 11.58 -1.08 -5.30
CA ASP A 154 11.15 -2.22 -6.12
C ASP A 154 10.22 -3.15 -5.33
N MET A 155 8.98 -3.28 -5.80
CA MET A 155 7.97 -4.13 -5.17
C MET A 155 8.31 -5.62 -5.19
N SER A 156 9.05 -6.11 -6.20
CA SER A 156 9.50 -7.50 -6.25
C SER A 156 10.47 -7.81 -5.12
N SER A 157 11.38 -6.89 -4.81
CA SER A 157 12.32 -6.97 -3.69
C SER A 157 11.61 -6.87 -2.34
N VAL A 158 10.63 -5.98 -2.21
CA VAL A 158 9.80 -5.84 -1.00
C VAL A 158 9.03 -7.13 -0.72
N ARG A 159 8.45 -7.74 -1.74
CA ARG A 159 7.72 -9.02 -1.65
C ARG A 159 8.63 -10.14 -1.14
N ALA A 160 9.82 -10.28 -1.71
CA ALA A 160 10.79 -11.28 -1.28
C ALA A 160 11.17 -11.13 0.20
N VAL A 161 11.39 -9.88 0.66
CA VAL A 161 11.69 -9.61 2.08
C VAL A 161 10.49 -9.90 2.98
N ILE A 162 9.27 -9.62 2.56
CA ILE A 162 8.05 -9.97 3.32
C ILE A 162 7.95 -11.50 3.46
N GLU A 163 8.22 -12.24 2.39
CA GLU A 163 8.20 -13.71 2.40
C GLU A 163 9.31 -14.33 3.26
N GLU A 164 10.49 -13.71 3.34
CA GLU A 164 11.61 -14.19 4.18
C GLU A 164 11.44 -13.81 5.65
N LEU A 165 11.12 -12.54 5.92
CA LEU A 165 11.07 -11.99 7.27
C LEU A 165 9.81 -12.41 8.04
N HIS A 166 8.69 -12.64 7.32
CA HIS A 166 7.36 -12.89 7.90
C HIS A 166 6.98 -11.80 8.93
N PRO A 167 6.92 -10.52 8.54
CA PRO A 167 6.53 -9.46 9.46
C PRO A 167 5.03 -9.49 9.72
N GLU A 168 4.60 -9.09 10.92
CA GLU A 168 3.17 -8.89 11.23
C GLU A 168 2.67 -7.51 10.78
N TYR A 169 3.59 -6.55 10.67
CA TYR A 169 3.30 -5.19 10.21
C TYR A 169 4.26 -4.75 9.12
N VAL A 170 3.72 -4.14 8.07
CA VAL A 170 4.50 -3.52 6.98
C VAL A 170 4.06 -2.07 6.83
N ILE A 171 5.02 -1.16 6.73
CA ILE A 171 4.79 0.25 6.42
C ILE A 171 5.40 0.55 5.05
N ILE A 172 4.63 1.16 4.17
CA ILE A 172 5.07 1.64 2.84
C ILE A 172 5.04 3.16 2.83
N ASP A 173 6.20 3.80 2.87
CA ASP A 173 6.36 5.26 2.93
C ASP A 173 7.26 5.77 1.80
N SER A 174 6.70 6.20 0.66
CA SER A 174 5.29 6.28 0.27
C SER A 174 4.99 5.36 -0.93
N VAL A 175 3.71 5.04 -1.16
CA VAL A 175 3.32 4.19 -2.31
C VAL A 175 3.63 4.85 -3.66
N GLN A 176 3.72 6.17 -3.72
CA GLN A 176 4.06 6.91 -4.94
C GLN A 176 5.50 6.65 -5.43
N THR A 177 6.40 6.29 -4.53
CA THR A 177 7.80 6.01 -4.87
C THR A 177 8.05 4.55 -5.24
N MET A 178 7.08 3.67 -4.93
CA MET A 178 7.19 2.26 -5.24
C MET A 178 7.06 2.00 -6.74
N GLN A 179 7.77 0.97 -7.20
CA GLN A 179 7.84 0.58 -8.61
C GLN A 179 7.54 -0.91 -8.74
N GLU A 180 6.74 -1.26 -9.74
CA GLU A 180 6.59 -2.64 -10.16
C GLU A 180 7.20 -2.78 -11.56
N PRO A 181 8.31 -3.55 -11.72
CA PRO A 181 9.04 -3.63 -12.99
C PRO A 181 8.19 -4.12 -14.17
N ASP A 182 7.17 -4.91 -13.90
CA ASP A 182 6.28 -5.46 -14.92
C ASP A 182 5.23 -4.45 -15.42
N ILE A 183 5.14 -3.29 -14.80
CA ILE A 183 4.17 -2.25 -15.16
C ILE A 183 4.87 -1.13 -15.95
N GLU A 184 4.51 -0.96 -17.22
CA GLU A 184 5.11 0.05 -18.12
C GLU A 184 4.67 1.51 -17.81
N SER A 185 3.93 1.76 -16.75
CA SER A 185 3.50 3.11 -16.38
C SER A 185 4.55 3.84 -15.54
N ALA A 186 4.56 5.17 -15.64
CA ALA A 186 5.51 5.99 -14.89
C ALA A 186 5.34 5.84 -13.37
N VAL A 187 6.46 5.89 -12.63
CA VAL A 187 6.47 5.89 -11.16
C VAL A 187 5.57 6.99 -10.62
N GLY A 188 4.73 6.69 -9.64
CA GLY A 188 3.78 7.62 -9.06
C GLY A 188 2.56 7.91 -9.92
N SER A 189 2.39 7.26 -11.08
CA SER A 189 1.16 7.35 -11.86
C SER A 189 -0.01 6.70 -11.12
N VAL A 190 -1.23 7.16 -11.41
CA VAL A 190 -2.45 6.59 -10.81
C VAL A 190 -2.59 5.09 -11.10
N SER A 191 -2.20 4.64 -12.30
CA SER A 191 -2.23 3.24 -12.68
C SER A 191 -1.30 2.41 -11.80
N GLN A 192 -0.05 2.85 -11.63
CA GLN A 192 0.93 2.14 -10.83
C GLN A 192 0.55 2.10 -9.35
N ILE A 193 0.13 3.23 -8.78
CA ILE A 193 -0.36 3.29 -7.38
C ILE A 193 -1.52 2.31 -7.18
N ARG A 194 -2.45 2.23 -8.14
CA ARG A 194 -3.60 1.33 -8.06
C ARG A 194 -3.21 -0.13 -8.08
N GLU A 195 -2.29 -0.52 -8.96
CA GLU A 195 -1.78 -1.90 -9.08
C GLU A 195 -1.02 -2.31 -7.82
N ILE A 196 -0.07 -1.48 -7.37
CA ILE A 196 0.70 -1.73 -6.14
C ILE A 196 -0.22 -1.82 -4.91
N THR A 197 -1.22 -0.92 -4.81
CA THR A 197 -2.17 -0.97 -3.69
C THR A 197 -3.02 -2.24 -3.73
N ALA A 198 -3.43 -2.71 -4.91
CA ALA A 198 -4.17 -3.96 -5.06
C ALA A 198 -3.32 -5.17 -4.65
N GLU A 199 -2.05 -5.18 -5.02
CA GLU A 199 -1.10 -6.22 -4.61
C GLU A 199 -0.88 -6.23 -3.09
N LEU A 200 -0.61 -5.06 -2.50
CA LEU A 200 -0.45 -4.93 -1.04
C LEU A 200 -1.70 -5.38 -0.27
N MET A 201 -2.89 -5.09 -0.81
CA MET A 201 -4.14 -5.58 -0.22
C MET A 201 -4.23 -7.11 -0.28
N GLN A 202 -3.78 -7.72 -1.37
CA GLN A 202 -3.73 -9.17 -1.49
C GLN A 202 -2.74 -9.77 -0.48
N ILE A 203 -1.52 -9.24 -0.39
CA ILE A 203 -0.52 -9.66 0.59
C ILE A 203 -1.08 -9.57 2.01
N ALA A 204 -1.70 -8.44 2.37
CA ALA A 204 -2.30 -8.23 3.68
C ALA A 204 -3.30 -9.32 4.04
N LYS A 205 -4.22 -9.61 3.13
CA LYS A 205 -5.31 -10.59 3.36
C LYS A 205 -4.83 -12.04 3.33
N THR A 206 -3.93 -12.38 2.40
CA THR A 206 -3.46 -13.76 2.24
C THR A 206 -2.53 -14.20 3.37
N ASN A 207 -1.66 -13.29 3.82
CA ASN A 207 -0.64 -13.59 4.82
C ASN A 207 -1.03 -13.11 6.23
N ASN A 208 -2.21 -12.53 6.39
CA ASN A 208 -2.68 -11.91 7.64
C ASN A 208 -1.70 -10.84 8.18
N ILE A 209 -1.10 -10.06 7.28
CA ILE A 209 -0.16 -8.98 7.58
C ILE A 209 -0.91 -7.66 7.55
N THR A 210 -0.75 -6.83 8.58
CA THR A 210 -1.31 -5.48 8.55
C THR A 210 -0.37 -4.53 7.81
N ILE A 211 -0.89 -3.85 6.79
CA ILE A 211 -0.10 -2.94 5.96
C ILE A 211 -0.60 -1.51 6.10
N PHE A 212 0.31 -0.60 6.42
CA PHE A 212 0.06 0.85 6.41
C PHE A 212 0.68 1.46 5.17
N ILE A 213 -0.10 2.23 4.43
CA ILE A 213 0.34 2.89 3.19
C ILE A 213 0.26 4.41 3.37
N VAL A 214 1.35 5.10 3.06
CA VAL A 214 1.37 6.56 2.97
C VAL A 214 1.06 7.02 1.55
N VAL A 215 0.15 8.00 1.46
CA VAL A 215 -0.15 8.75 0.23
C VAL A 215 0.06 10.24 0.50
N THR A 216 0.72 10.90 -0.42
CA THR A 216 1.04 12.34 -0.34
C THR A 216 0.28 13.12 -1.40
#